data_62d74d302ff4e2a1b9f4e2b29131ee15
#
_entry.id   62d74d302ff4e2a1b9f4e2b29131ee15
#
_cell.length_a   1.000
_cell.length_b   1.000
_cell.length_c   1.000
_cell.angle_alpha   90.00
_cell.angle_beta   90.00
_cell.angle_gamma   90.00
#
_symmetry.space_group_name_H-M   'P 1'
#
loop_
_entity.id
_entity.type
_entity.pdbx_description
1 polymer ?
#
loop_
_entity_poly.entity_id
_entity_poly.type
_entity_poly.pdbx_seq_one_letter_code
_entity_poly.pdbx_strand_id
1 'polypeptide(L)'
;EIYQCDWSSDVCSSDLNALEKVLSLNGYYFTENEVAKSLGYNNDARQVGVSAQEVEAIMPEVIADAPINGNFPGADYKTVHYEKLVPLLIEAIKEQQKQIEELKVKLGN
;
A
#
# COMPACT_ATOMS: atom_id res chain seq x y z
N GLU A 1 12.34 7.54 -12.12
CA GLU A 1 12.32 6.23 -11.48
C GLU A 1 11.24 5.33 -12.07
N ILE A 2 11.57 4.07 -12.31
CA ILE A 2 10.70 3.14 -13.03
C ILE A 2 10.05 2.18 -12.04
N TYR A 3 8.71 2.11 -12.06
CA TYR A 3 7.93 1.20 -11.20
C TYR A 3 7.23 0.16 -12.07
N GLN A 4 7.98 -0.48 -12.96
CA GLN A 4 7.43 -1.47 -13.87
C GLN A 4 8.33 -2.69 -13.95
N CYS A 5 7.74 -3.80 -14.34
CA CYS A 5 8.48 -5.02 -14.62
C CYS A 5 8.56 -5.19 -16.14
N ASP A 6 9.77 -5.20 -16.66
CA ASP A 6 10.01 -5.42 -18.10
C ASP A 6 10.47 -6.86 -18.27
N TRP A 7 9.59 -7.69 -18.85
CA TRP A 7 9.86 -9.10 -19.03
C TRP A 7 11.09 -9.38 -19.90
N SER A 8 11.54 -8.40 -20.71
CA SER A 8 12.71 -8.59 -21.56
C SER A 8 14.03 -8.41 -20.80
N SER A 9 14.02 -7.72 -19.64
CA SER A 9 15.24 -7.41 -18.93
C SER A 9 15.18 -7.72 -17.43
N ASP A 10 13.99 -7.88 -16.87
CA ASP A 10 13.82 -8.10 -15.44
C ASP A 10 13.40 -9.52 -15.14
N VAL A 11 13.69 -9.97 -13.92
CA VAL A 11 13.12 -11.20 -13.38
C VAL A 11 11.81 -10.83 -12.71
N CYS A 12 10.70 -11.24 -13.30
CA CYS A 12 9.37 -10.88 -12.84
C CYS A 12 8.64 -12.08 -12.25
N SER A 13 7.86 -11.82 -11.23
CA SER A 13 7.04 -12.85 -10.57
C SER A 13 5.67 -12.27 -10.28
N SER A 14 4.62 -13.07 -10.48
CA SER A 14 3.26 -12.69 -10.14
C SER A 14 2.81 -13.27 -8.78
N ASP A 15 3.76 -13.73 -7.98
CA ASP A 15 3.51 -14.42 -6.72
C ASP A 15 3.33 -13.41 -5.57
N LEU A 16 2.22 -12.67 -5.61
CA LEU A 16 1.97 -11.59 -4.65
C LEU A 16 1.12 -12.00 -3.44
N ASN A 17 0.35 -13.08 -3.52
CA ASN A 17 -0.67 -13.40 -2.51
C ASN A 17 -1.55 -12.19 -2.23
N ALA A 18 -2.02 -11.57 -3.30
CA ALA A 18 -2.53 -10.20 -3.26
C ALA A 18 -3.81 -10.03 -2.46
N LEU A 19 -4.79 -10.93 -2.64
CA LEU A 19 -6.07 -10.77 -1.97
C LEU A 19 -5.91 -10.87 -0.45
N GLU A 20 -5.12 -11.83 0.02
CA GLU A 20 -4.86 -11.98 1.45
C GLU A 20 -4.21 -10.73 2.03
N LYS A 21 -3.24 -10.15 1.33
CA LYS A 21 -2.58 -8.93 1.77
C LYS A 21 -3.54 -7.76 1.83
N VAL A 22 -4.37 -7.58 0.80
CA VAL A 22 -5.33 -6.49 0.77
C VAL A 22 -6.35 -6.61 1.90
N LEU A 23 -6.80 -7.84 2.19
CA LEU A 23 -7.77 -8.05 3.26
C LEU A 23 -7.22 -7.72 4.65
N SER A 24 -5.90 -7.70 4.81
CA SER A 24 -5.27 -7.33 6.06
C SER A 24 -5.08 -5.83 6.23
N LEU A 25 -5.30 -5.06 5.17
CA LEU A 25 -5.17 -3.60 5.22
C LEU A 25 -6.49 -2.94 5.56
N ASN A 26 -6.41 -1.74 6.13
CA ASN A 26 -7.58 -0.95 6.45
C ASN A 26 -7.38 0.47 5.95
N GLY A 27 -8.47 1.08 5.50
CA GLY A 27 -8.46 2.50 5.18
C GLY A 27 -8.82 3.30 6.41
N TYR A 28 -8.20 4.43 6.58
CA TYR A 28 -8.41 5.29 7.73
C TYR A 28 -8.65 6.73 7.31
N TYR A 29 -9.47 7.43 8.09
CA TYR A 29 -9.43 8.88 8.11
C TYR A 29 -8.38 9.29 9.13
N PHE A 30 -7.65 10.34 8.83
CA PHE A 30 -6.68 10.85 9.80
C PHE A 30 -6.52 12.35 9.64
N THR A 31 -6.04 12.98 10.72
CA THR A 31 -5.62 14.38 10.70
C THR A 31 -4.22 14.42 11.30
N GLU A 32 -3.49 15.49 10.98
CA GLU A 32 -2.15 15.65 11.51
C GLU A 32 -2.24 15.92 13.02
N ASN A 33 -1.41 15.20 13.78
CA ASN A 33 -1.36 15.37 15.23
C ASN A 33 -0.37 16.48 15.60
N GLU A 34 -0.20 16.70 16.90
CA GLU A 34 0.70 17.75 17.38
C GLU A 34 2.14 17.54 16.93
N VAL A 35 2.60 16.28 16.88
CA VAL A 35 3.95 15.98 16.42
C VAL A 35 4.12 16.37 14.96
N ALA A 36 3.17 15.99 14.09
CA ALA A 36 3.23 16.34 12.68
C ALA A 36 3.21 17.86 12.50
N LYS A 37 2.37 18.57 13.24
CA LYS A 37 2.30 20.03 13.17
C LYS A 37 3.61 20.66 13.60
N SER A 38 4.24 20.13 14.63
CA SER A 38 5.52 20.65 15.11
C SER A 38 6.64 20.45 14.08
N LEU A 39 6.49 19.48 13.18
CA LEU A 39 7.46 19.20 12.12
C LEU A 39 7.18 19.96 10.82
N GLY A 40 6.16 20.83 10.82
CA GLY A 40 5.86 21.66 9.68
C GLY A 40 4.69 21.20 8.82
N TYR A 41 4.02 20.15 9.20
CA TYR A 41 2.79 19.72 8.51
C TYR A 41 1.61 20.46 9.12
N ASN A 42 1.01 21.36 8.36
CA ASN A 42 -0.02 22.28 8.88
C ASN A 42 -1.40 22.09 8.25
N ASN A 43 -1.67 20.91 7.72
CA ASN A 43 -2.95 20.65 7.08
C ASN A 43 -3.96 20.12 8.09
N ASP A 44 -4.98 20.91 8.41
CA ASP A 44 -6.03 20.52 9.35
C ASP A 44 -7.16 19.72 8.68
N ALA A 45 -7.14 19.58 7.36
CA ALA A 45 -8.16 18.83 6.64
C ALA A 45 -8.05 17.35 6.95
N ARG A 46 -9.20 16.68 7.04
CA ARG A 46 -9.23 15.24 7.23
C ARG A 46 -8.71 14.55 5.97
N GLN A 47 -7.79 13.64 6.15
CA GLN A 47 -7.15 12.88 5.08
C GLN A 47 -7.64 11.44 5.09
N VAL A 48 -7.42 10.75 3.98
CA VAL A 48 -7.74 9.32 3.86
C VAL A 48 -6.46 8.60 3.45
N GLY A 49 -6.19 7.49 4.10
CA GLY A 49 -5.01 6.71 3.75
C GLY A 49 -4.96 5.39 4.49
N VAL A 50 -3.83 4.71 4.35
CA VAL A 50 -3.57 3.45 5.03
C VAL A 50 -2.48 3.67 6.08
N SER A 51 -2.39 2.74 7.03
CA SER A 51 -1.33 2.80 8.03
C SER A 51 -0.02 2.29 7.43
N ALA A 52 1.04 3.10 7.54
CA ALA A 52 2.35 2.69 7.04
C ALA A 52 2.84 1.42 7.75
N GLN A 53 2.57 1.30 9.04
CA GLN A 53 2.97 0.13 9.82
C GLN A 53 2.26 -1.14 9.35
N GLU A 54 0.98 -1.06 9.02
CA GLU A 54 0.24 -2.21 8.49
C GLU A 54 0.76 -2.63 7.12
N VAL A 55 1.05 -1.65 6.27
CA VAL A 55 1.60 -1.94 4.94
C VAL A 55 2.99 -2.55 5.05
N GLU A 56 3.82 -2.02 5.94
CA GLU A 56 5.18 -2.53 6.15
C GLU A 56 5.17 -4.01 6.55
N ALA A 57 4.17 -4.40 7.36
CA ALA A 57 4.06 -5.79 7.83
C ALA A 57 3.83 -6.79 6.70
N ILE A 58 3.22 -6.35 5.61
CA ILE A 58 2.89 -7.26 4.49
C ILE A 58 3.68 -6.97 3.22
N MET A 59 4.11 -5.73 3.00
CA MET A 59 4.87 -5.33 1.81
C MET A 59 5.85 -4.22 2.17
N PRO A 60 6.97 -4.55 2.81
CA PRO A 60 7.95 -3.52 3.16
C PRO A 60 8.49 -2.76 1.95
N GLU A 61 8.43 -3.35 0.76
CA GLU A 61 8.90 -2.71 -0.47
C GLU A 61 8.12 -1.43 -0.82
N VAL A 62 6.93 -1.27 -0.26
CA VAL A 62 6.07 -0.11 -0.53
C VAL A 62 6.37 1.05 0.42
N ILE A 63 7.16 0.80 1.45
CA ILE A 63 7.45 1.78 2.50
C ILE A 63 8.76 2.48 2.20
N ALA A 64 8.80 3.79 2.48
CA ALA A 64 10.01 4.59 2.41
C ALA A 64 10.08 5.49 3.62
N ASP A 65 11.27 6.01 3.90
CA ASP A 65 11.42 7.02 4.94
C ASP A 65 10.74 8.31 4.49
N ALA A 66 10.09 8.98 5.43
CA ALA A 66 9.47 10.25 5.13
C ALA A 66 10.54 11.29 4.79
N PRO A 67 10.30 12.17 3.81
CA PRO A 67 11.29 13.19 3.44
C PRO A 67 11.73 14.07 4.60
N ILE A 68 10.84 14.30 5.57
CA ILE A 68 11.12 15.14 6.74
C ILE A 68 12.25 14.56 7.61
N ASN A 69 12.51 13.25 7.52
CA ASN A 69 13.56 12.62 8.34
C ASN A 69 14.93 13.22 8.07
N GLY A 70 15.16 13.72 6.86
CA GLY A 70 16.44 14.33 6.51
C GLY A 70 16.74 15.62 7.25
N ASN A 71 15.68 16.30 7.75
CA ASN A 71 15.81 17.58 8.45
C ASN A 71 15.77 17.44 9.98
N PHE A 72 15.50 16.26 10.49
CA PHE A 72 15.34 16.02 11.92
C PHE A 72 16.10 14.75 12.30
N PRO A 73 17.40 14.90 12.72
CA PRO A 73 18.20 13.75 13.09
C PRO A 73 17.52 12.89 14.16
N GLY A 74 17.54 11.59 13.96
CA GLY A 74 16.88 10.64 14.84
C GLY A 74 15.42 10.37 14.56
N ALA A 75 14.82 11.12 13.62
CA ALA A 75 13.44 10.85 13.21
C ALA A 75 13.37 9.57 12.37
N ASP A 76 12.32 8.79 12.59
CA ASP A 76 12.11 7.53 11.86
C ASP A 76 10.64 7.43 11.46
N TYR A 77 10.18 8.41 10.69
CA TYR A 77 8.82 8.44 10.20
C TYR A 77 8.74 7.71 8.87
N LYS A 78 7.65 7.01 8.64
CA LYS A 78 7.44 6.19 7.45
C LYS A 78 6.39 6.82 6.54
N THR A 79 6.54 6.59 5.25
CA THR A 79 5.55 6.98 4.26
C THR A 79 5.30 5.81 3.32
N VAL A 80 4.18 5.89 2.58
CA VAL A 80 3.74 4.83 1.69
C VAL A 80 3.85 5.29 0.24
N HIS A 81 4.48 4.48 -0.58
CA HIS A 81 4.47 4.67 -2.03
C HIS A 81 3.18 4.09 -2.59
N TYR A 82 2.12 4.89 -2.61
CA TYR A 82 0.79 4.41 -3.02
C TYR A 82 0.78 3.84 -4.42
N GLU A 83 1.58 4.38 -5.33
CA GLU A 83 1.66 3.88 -6.71
C GLU A 83 2.12 2.42 -6.77
N LYS A 84 2.87 1.97 -5.77
CA LYS A 84 3.33 0.58 -5.71
C LYS A 84 2.25 -0.36 -5.18
N LEU A 85 1.17 0.17 -4.65
CA LEU A 85 0.01 -0.63 -4.23
C LEU A 85 -0.88 -0.99 -5.43
N VAL A 86 -0.77 -0.27 -6.53
CA VAL A 86 -1.61 -0.51 -7.71
C VAL A 86 -1.46 -1.95 -8.23
N PRO A 87 -0.23 -2.48 -8.43
CA PRO A 87 -0.10 -3.89 -8.84
C PRO A 87 -0.73 -4.87 -7.87
N LEU A 88 -0.62 -4.59 -6.57
CA LEU A 88 -1.24 -5.43 -5.54
C LEU A 88 -2.76 -5.45 -5.70
N LEU A 89 -3.37 -4.28 -5.91
CA LEU A 89 -4.81 -4.17 -6.08
C LEU A 89 -5.27 -4.86 -7.37
N ILE A 90 -4.49 -4.75 -8.44
CA ILE A 90 -4.80 -5.42 -9.70
C ILE A 90 -4.88 -6.93 -9.49
N GLU A 91 -3.89 -7.51 -8.83
CA GLU A 91 -3.88 -8.96 -8.61
C GLU A 91 -4.95 -9.39 -7.61
N ALA A 92 -5.25 -8.55 -6.61
CA ALA A 92 -6.32 -8.85 -5.66
C ALA A 92 -7.68 -8.90 -6.34
N ILE A 93 -7.94 -7.97 -7.25
CA ILE A 93 -9.20 -7.95 -8.02
C ILE A 93 -9.31 -9.20 -8.89
N LYS A 94 -8.21 -9.58 -9.53
CA LYS A 94 -8.20 -10.79 -10.36
C LYS A 94 -8.47 -12.06 -9.54
N GLU A 95 -7.91 -12.14 -8.35
CA GLU A 95 -8.19 -13.25 -7.44
C GLU A 95 -9.66 -13.28 -7.02
N GLN A 96 -10.23 -12.12 -6.72
CA GLN A 96 -11.65 -12.03 -6.40
C GLN A 96 -12.51 -12.48 -7.58
N GLN A 97 -12.16 -12.06 -8.78
CA GLN A 97 -12.91 -12.45 -9.97
C GLN A 97 -12.87 -13.97 -10.16
N LYS A 98 -11.71 -14.56 -9.92
CA LYS A 98 -11.58 -16.02 -9.99
C LYS A 98 -12.50 -16.71 -8.99
N GLN A 99 -12.56 -16.20 -7.76
CA GLN A 99 -13.44 -16.75 -6.73
C GLN A 99 -14.90 -16.57 -7.09
N ILE A 100 -15.27 -15.43 -7.68
CA ILE A 100 -16.63 -15.19 -8.15
C ILE A 100 -17.01 -16.19 -9.24
N GLU A 101 -16.10 -16.44 -10.19
CA GLU A 101 -16.36 -17.42 -11.26
C GLU A 101 -16.55 -18.83 -10.68
N GLU A 102 -15.73 -19.20 -9.70
CA GLU A 102 -15.85 -20.48 -9.05
C GLU A 102 -17.20 -20.62 -8.31
N LEU A 103 -17.64 -19.55 -7.65
CA LEU A 103 -18.94 -19.54 -6.98
C LEU A 103 -20.08 -19.63 -7.98
N LYS A 104 -19.98 -18.95 -9.12
CA LYS A 104 -20.98 -19.03 -10.17
C LYS A 104 -21.15 -20.45 -10.67
N VAL A 105 -20.04 -21.15 -10.86
CA VAL A 105 -20.05 -22.54 -11.30
C VAL A 105 -20.77 -23.42 -10.27
N LYS A 106 -20.51 -23.19 -8.99
CA LYS A 106 -21.13 -23.98 -7.92
C LYS A 106 -22.62 -23.70 -7.78
N LEU A 107 -23.04 -22.47 -8.02
CA LEU A 107 -24.41 -22.06 -7.81
C LEU A 107 -25.26 -22.13 -9.07
N GLY A 108 -24.63 -21.94 -10.19
CA GLY A 108 -25.33 -21.73 -11.42
C GLY A 108 -25.57 -22.91 -12.27
N ASN A 109 -25.11 -23.77 -11.98
CA ASN A 109 -25.23 -24.68 -12.90
C ASN A 109 -25.56 -25.23 -13.27
#